data_4a4ffb47818bd96274a1bae43036f846
#
_entry.id   4a4ffb47818bd96274a1bae43036f846
#
_cell.length_a   1.000
_cell.length_b   1.000
_cell.length_c   1.000
_cell.angle_alpha   90.00
_cell.angle_beta   90.00
_cell.angle_gamma   90.00
#
_symmetry.space_group_name_H-M   'P 1'
#
loop_
_entity.id
_entity.type
_entity.pdbx_description
1 polymer ?
#
loop_
_entity_poly.entity_id
_entity_poly.type
_entity_poly.pdbx_seq_one_letter_code
_entity_poly.pdbx_strand_id
1 'polypeptide(L)'
;MLIGADAELWTFDRLDGIGGHETTVVGDPRVIDTPIGKAIAFDGVHDALVVGVHPLAGASTFTWETIFRPDGGEPAQRWFHLQQTGSDDRMLFELRIVGGQWYFDSYVHSGAAERALINPERLHALGEWYHVAAVYDGREFRNYVNGVQEGAAQIHLDPQGPGRSSIGVRINLVNYFKGAIRAARFTRRALAPAEFLPIR
;
A
#
# COMPACT_ATOMS: atom_id res chain seq x y z
N MET A 1 9.81 -8.53 -16.73
CA MET A 1 8.52 -7.90 -17.11
C MET A 1 8.82 -6.43 -17.38
N LEU A 2 8.54 -5.95 -18.59
CA LEU A 2 8.69 -4.53 -18.92
C LEU A 2 7.57 -3.76 -18.20
N ILE A 3 7.94 -2.78 -17.39
CA ILE A 3 6.98 -1.85 -16.76
C ILE A 3 6.53 -0.90 -17.87
N GLY A 4 5.23 -0.78 -18.09
CA GLY A 4 4.68 0.16 -19.06
C GLY A 4 5.00 1.61 -18.68
N ALA A 5 4.95 2.53 -19.64
CA ALA A 5 5.20 3.97 -19.41
C ALA A 5 4.17 4.62 -18.46
N ASP A 6 3.07 3.93 -18.17
CA ASP A 6 1.98 4.33 -17.27
C ASP A 6 2.13 3.75 -15.85
N ALA A 7 3.24 3.06 -15.56
CA ALA A 7 3.45 2.40 -14.29
C ALA A 7 4.81 2.74 -13.66
N GLU A 8 4.82 2.85 -12.33
CA GLU A 8 6.02 3.04 -11.51
C GLU A 8 6.16 1.86 -10.55
N LEU A 9 7.36 1.27 -10.47
CA LEU A 9 7.70 0.17 -9.56
C LEU A 9 8.65 0.66 -8.48
N TRP A 10 8.27 0.47 -7.23
CA TRP A 10 9.09 0.68 -6.06
C TRP A 10 9.58 -0.66 -5.52
N THR A 11 10.90 -0.86 -5.51
CA THR A 11 11.54 -2.01 -4.84
C THR A 11 12.04 -1.58 -3.47
N PHE A 12 11.83 -2.43 -2.48
CA PHE A 12 12.24 -2.19 -1.10
C PHE A 12 13.50 -3.00 -0.78
N ASP A 13 14.58 -2.72 -1.51
CA ASP A 13 15.87 -3.40 -1.43
C ASP A 13 17.01 -2.50 -0.91
N ARG A 14 16.71 -1.23 -0.61
CA ARG A 14 17.59 -0.21 -0.04
C ARG A 14 16.78 0.82 0.74
N LEU A 15 17.42 1.58 1.65
CA LEU A 15 16.74 2.55 2.51
C LEU A 15 16.82 3.98 2.00
N ASP A 16 17.85 4.31 1.24
CA ASP A 16 18.20 5.68 0.81
C ASP A 16 17.55 6.11 -0.51
N GLY A 17 16.80 5.22 -1.15
CA GLY A 17 16.10 5.53 -2.40
C GLY A 17 15.07 4.48 -2.77
N ILE A 18 13.80 4.89 -2.85
CA ILE A 18 12.67 4.05 -3.25
C ILE A 18 12.06 4.60 -4.54
N GLY A 19 11.90 3.74 -5.56
CA GLY A 19 11.32 4.14 -6.85
C GLY A 19 12.12 5.24 -7.58
N GLY A 20 13.43 5.38 -7.30
CA GLY A 20 14.26 6.47 -7.83
C GLY A 20 14.12 7.80 -7.08
N HIS A 21 13.36 7.84 -5.98
CA HIS A 21 13.16 9.02 -5.14
C HIS A 21 13.99 8.90 -3.86
N GLU A 22 14.54 10.04 -3.40
CA GLU A 22 15.20 10.12 -2.11
C GLU A 22 14.22 9.78 -0.97
N THR A 23 14.69 9.03 0.02
CA THR A 23 13.89 8.52 1.11
C THR A 23 14.39 9.04 2.44
N THR A 24 13.48 9.56 3.27
CA THR A 24 13.76 9.86 4.68
C THR A 24 13.46 8.63 5.52
N VAL A 25 14.47 8.18 6.26
CA VAL A 25 14.36 7.02 7.18
C VAL A 25 13.96 7.50 8.57
N VAL A 26 12.99 6.85 9.19
CA VAL A 26 12.57 7.06 10.58
C VAL A 26 12.74 5.73 11.32
N GLY A 27 13.31 5.76 12.52
CA GLY A 27 13.64 4.54 13.26
C GLY A 27 14.87 3.80 12.71
N ASP A 28 14.82 2.48 12.71
CA ASP A 28 15.88 1.58 12.24
C ASP A 28 15.32 0.43 11.36
N PRO A 29 14.51 0.75 10.31
CA PRO A 29 14.02 -0.28 9.40
C PRO A 29 15.21 -0.97 8.72
N ARG A 30 15.07 -2.25 8.37
CA ARG A 30 16.20 -3.06 7.86
C ARG A 30 15.90 -3.71 6.54
N VAL A 31 16.86 -3.67 5.64
CA VAL A 31 16.83 -4.53 4.45
C VAL A 31 17.13 -5.96 4.87
N ILE A 32 16.24 -6.88 4.52
CA ILE A 32 16.35 -8.30 4.81
C ILE A 32 16.35 -9.12 3.51
N ASP A 33 17.06 -10.25 3.52
CA ASP A 33 16.96 -11.25 2.46
C ASP A 33 15.80 -12.19 2.76
N THR A 34 15.01 -12.49 1.74
CA THR A 34 13.84 -13.38 1.82
C THR A 34 13.85 -14.39 0.68
N PRO A 35 13.07 -15.49 0.76
CA PRO A 35 12.96 -16.46 -0.34
C PRO A 35 12.48 -15.85 -1.67
N ILE A 36 11.80 -14.70 -1.63
CA ILE A 36 11.28 -14.02 -2.82
C ILE A 36 12.07 -12.75 -3.19
N GLY A 37 13.26 -12.56 -2.62
CA GLY A 37 14.15 -11.39 -2.85
C GLY A 37 14.26 -10.48 -1.64
N LYS A 38 14.92 -9.32 -1.83
CA LYS A 38 15.09 -8.34 -0.74
C LYS A 38 13.76 -7.67 -0.38
N ALA A 39 13.63 -7.30 0.90
CA ALA A 39 12.50 -6.56 1.44
C ALA A 39 12.98 -5.63 2.55
N ILE A 40 12.17 -4.63 2.93
CA ILE A 40 12.41 -3.83 4.14
C ILE A 40 11.48 -4.31 5.24
N ALA A 41 12.06 -4.63 6.39
CA ALA A 41 11.35 -5.00 7.61
C ALA A 41 11.13 -3.78 8.50
N PHE A 42 9.97 -3.74 9.16
CA PHE A 42 9.50 -2.71 10.07
C PHE A 42 9.10 -3.34 11.41
N ASP A 43 9.42 -2.68 12.52
CA ASP A 43 9.27 -3.20 13.90
C ASP A 43 7.84 -3.08 14.47
N GLY A 44 7.00 -2.25 13.86
CA GLY A 44 5.64 -1.95 14.34
C GLY A 44 5.56 -0.91 15.45
N VAL A 45 6.66 -0.20 15.75
CA VAL A 45 6.74 0.75 16.88
C VAL A 45 7.34 2.10 16.46
N HIS A 46 8.44 2.08 15.67
CA HIS A 46 9.20 3.28 15.36
C HIS A 46 9.62 3.37 13.89
N ASP A 47 9.58 2.27 13.14
CA ASP A 47 10.17 2.18 11.82
C ASP A 47 9.25 2.71 10.72
N ALA A 48 9.78 3.62 9.91
CA ALA A 48 9.08 4.13 8.75
C ALA A 48 10.03 4.66 7.67
N LEU A 49 9.51 4.79 6.46
CA LEU A 49 10.13 5.52 5.36
C LEU A 49 9.17 6.61 4.86
N VAL A 50 9.71 7.76 4.49
CA VAL A 50 8.94 8.85 3.88
C VAL A 50 9.56 9.20 2.53
N VAL A 51 8.73 9.22 1.49
CA VAL A 51 9.10 9.56 0.11
C VAL A 51 8.32 10.80 -0.31
N GLY A 52 9.02 11.83 -0.83
CA GLY A 52 8.44 13.13 -1.20
C GLY A 52 7.58 13.10 -2.47
N VAL A 53 6.94 11.98 -2.78
CA VAL A 53 6.14 11.78 -3.99
C VAL A 53 4.81 11.08 -3.67
N HIS A 54 3.75 11.50 -4.36
CA HIS A 54 2.49 10.76 -4.49
C HIS A 54 2.45 10.12 -5.88
N PRO A 55 2.76 8.82 -6.02
CA PRO A 55 2.98 8.18 -7.34
C PRO A 55 1.74 8.13 -8.24
N LEU A 56 0.55 8.26 -7.64
CA LEU A 56 -0.73 8.29 -8.37
C LEU A 56 -1.29 9.72 -8.56
N ALA A 57 -0.52 10.78 -8.29
CA ALA A 57 -0.97 12.16 -8.48
C ALA A 57 -1.44 12.40 -9.92
N GLY A 58 -2.66 12.95 -10.09
CA GLY A 58 -3.30 13.22 -11.38
C GLY A 58 -3.94 12.00 -12.06
N ALA A 59 -3.92 10.82 -11.44
CA ALA A 59 -4.55 9.64 -12.03
C ALA A 59 -6.07 9.66 -11.82
N SER A 60 -6.84 9.58 -12.92
CA SER A 60 -8.31 9.46 -12.89
C SER A 60 -8.77 8.00 -12.77
N THR A 61 -7.91 7.06 -13.10
CA THR A 61 -8.07 5.62 -12.89
C THR A 61 -6.73 5.07 -12.43
N PHE A 62 -6.73 4.05 -11.57
CA PHE A 62 -5.48 3.54 -11.06
C PHE A 62 -5.54 2.10 -10.58
N THR A 63 -4.37 1.51 -10.45
CA THR A 63 -4.10 0.32 -9.66
C THR A 63 -2.88 0.58 -8.77
N TRP A 64 -3.06 0.36 -7.47
CA TRP A 64 -1.99 0.35 -6.49
C TRP A 64 -1.83 -1.05 -5.93
N GLU A 65 -0.65 -1.62 -6.07
CA GLU A 65 -0.32 -2.98 -5.67
C GLU A 65 0.84 -2.99 -4.68
N THR A 66 0.84 -3.93 -3.78
CA THR A 66 1.99 -4.14 -2.89
C THR A 66 2.16 -5.63 -2.56
N ILE A 67 3.43 -6.08 -2.53
CA ILE A 67 3.83 -7.39 -2.02
C ILE A 67 4.40 -7.17 -0.63
N PHE A 68 3.76 -7.75 0.38
CA PHE A 68 4.09 -7.53 1.77
C PHE A 68 3.85 -8.80 2.61
N ARG A 69 4.40 -8.80 3.84
CA ARG A 69 4.22 -9.86 4.84
C ARG A 69 3.89 -9.21 6.19
N PRO A 70 2.69 -9.39 6.74
CA PRO A 70 2.34 -8.94 8.08
C PRO A 70 2.83 -9.94 9.12
N ASP A 71 3.56 -9.47 10.15
CA ASP A 71 4.19 -10.32 11.17
C ASP A 71 3.53 -10.15 12.56
N GLY A 72 2.31 -9.61 12.63
CA GLY A 72 1.61 -9.35 13.90
C GLY A 72 1.70 -7.88 14.32
N GLY A 73 1.70 -7.60 15.63
CA GLY A 73 1.76 -6.25 16.19
C GLY A 73 0.40 -5.73 16.65
N GLU A 74 0.22 -4.40 16.63
CA GLU A 74 -1.00 -3.74 17.08
C GLU A 74 -2.23 -4.11 16.22
N PRO A 75 -3.44 -4.12 16.78
CA PRO A 75 -4.65 -4.53 16.06
C PRO A 75 -4.98 -3.70 14.83
N ALA A 76 -4.57 -2.43 14.77
CA ALA A 76 -4.82 -1.53 13.65
C ALA A 76 -3.50 -0.93 13.16
N GLN A 77 -3.12 -1.23 11.93
CA GLN A 77 -1.88 -0.75 11.34
C GLN A 77 -2.16 -0.08 9.99
N ARG A 78 -1.51 1.06 9.74
CA ARG A 78 -1.58 1.81 8.48
C ARG A 78 -0.20 1.79 7.85
N TRP A 79 0.00 0.84 6.98
CA TRP A 79 1.34 0.47 6.57
C TRP A 79 1.81 1.09 5.24
N PHE A 80 0.87 1.69 4.47
CA PHE A 80 1.23 2.47 3.30
C PHE A 80 0.22 3.60 3.11
N HIS A 81 0.70 4.83 3.04
CA HIS A 81 -0.13 6.02 2.98
C HIS A 81 0.36 6.95 1.87
N LEU A 82 -0.53 7.30 0.96
CA LEU A 82 -0.33 8.34 -0.05
C LEU A 82 -1.21 9.52 0.31
N GLN A 83 -0.66 10.74 0.35
CA GLN A 83 -1.43 11.93 0.70
C GLN A 83 -1.04 13.13 -0.15
N GLN A 84 -2.04 13.84 -0.66
CA GLN A 84 -1.87 15.13 -1.35
C GLN A 84 -1.36 16.19 -0.37
N THR A 85 -0.43 17.03 -0.80
CA THR A 85 0.10 18.12 0.02
C THR A 85 -0.96 19.20 0.25
N GLY A 86 -1.13 19.62 1.51
CA GLY A 86 -2.07 20.68 1.90
C GLY A 86 -3.54 20.27 1.80
N SER A 87 -3.84 18.97 1.74
CA SER A 87 -5.19 18.43 1.66
C SER A 87 -5.34 17.21 2.58
N ASP A 88 -6.59 16.87 2.88
CA ASP A 88 -6.95 15.59 3.53
C ASP A 88 -7.13 14.44 2.52
N ASP A 89 -6.99 14.72 1.23
CA ASP A 89 -7.09 13.72 0.19
C ASP A 89 -5.94 12.73 0.28
N ARG A 90 -6.28 11.46 0.42
CA ARG A 90 -5.33 10.39 0.74
C ARG A 90 -5.84 9.01 0.35
N MET A 91 -4.92 8.11 0.24
CA MET A 91 -5.16 6.68 0.09
C MET A 91 -4.35 5.92 1.12
N LEU A 92 -4.92 4.87 1.71
CA LEU A 92 -4.23 4.05 2.71
C LEU A 92 -4.41 2.57 2.41
N PHE A 93 -3.31 1.84 2.61
CA PHE A 93 -3.36 0.42 2.89
C PHE A 93 -3.22 0.22 4.40
N GLU A 94 -4.23 -0.39 4.95
CA GLU A 94 -4.34 -0.70 6.37
C GLU A 94 -4.54 -2.20 6.55
N LEU A 95 -4.31 -2.69 7.74
CA LEU A 95 -4.70 -4.03 8.14
C LEU A 95 -5.26 -4.03 9.55
N ARG A 96 -6.10 -5.02 9.82
CA ARG A 96 -6.62 -5.29 11.15
C ARG A 96 -6.23 -6.69 11.56
N ILE A 97 -5.74 -6.83 12.79
CA ILE A 97 -5.38 -8.13 13.38
C ILE A 97 -6.49 -8.56 14.32
N VAL A 98 -7.00 -9.76 14.09
CA VAL A 98 -8.04 -10.39 14.90
C VAL A 98 -7.70 -11.88 15.08
N GLY A 99 -7.60 -12.35 16.33
CA GLY A 99 -7.39 -13.77 16.62
C GLY A 99 -6.08 -14.37 16.03
N GLY A 100 -5.03 -13.56 15.87
CA GLY A 100 -3.78 -14.02 15.25
C GLY A 100 -3.82 -14.14 13.72
N GLN A 101 -4.82 -13.58 13.08
CA GLN A 101 -5.01 -13.46 11.65
C GLN A 101 -5.20 -11.98 11.29
N TRP A 102 -5.15 -11.64 10.00
CA TRP A 102 -5.38 -10.28 9.54
C TRP A 102 -6.41 -10.24 8.41
N TYR A 103 -7.07 -9.09 8.23
CA TYR A 103 -7.84 -8.76 7.03
C TYR A 103 -7.41 -7.43 6.46
N PHE A 104 -7.64 -7.27 5.15
CA PHE A 104 -7.28 -6.08 4.41
C PHE A 104 -8.30 -4.95 4.64
N ASP A 105 -7.79 -3.75 4.87
CA ASP A 105 -8.55 -2.51 4.96
C ASP A 105 -7.89 -1.52 3.99
N SER A 106 -8.60 -1.15 2.93
CA SER A 106 -8.15 -0.12 2.00
C SER A 106 -9.05 1.09 2.09
N TYR A 107 -8.46 2.26 2.23
CA TYR A 107 -9.19 3.51 2.42
C TYR A 107 -8.81 4.54 1.36
N VAL A 108 -9.80 5.30 0.89
CA VAL A 108 -9.62 6.45 0.02
C VAL A 108 -10.47 7.62 0.50
N HIS A 109 -9.91 8.83 0.42
CA HIS A 109 -10.59 10.10 0.63
C HIS A 109 -10.22 11.03 -0.55
N SER A 110 -11.23 11.64 -1.18
CA SER A 110 -11.06 12.57 -2.29
C SER A 110 -12.17 13.60 -2.25
N GLY A 111 -11.84 14.84 -1.90
CA GLY A 111 -12.82 15.92 -1.72
C GLY A 111 -13.84 15.60 -0.63
N ALA A 112 -15.11 15.50 -1.01
CA ALA A 112 -16.20 15.11 -0.10
C ALA A 112 -16.47 13.59 -0.07
N ALA A 113 -15.80 12.81 -0.92
CA ALA A 113 -16.00 11.38 -1.04
C ALA A 113 -14.99 10.61 -0.20
N GLU A 114 -15.45 9.62 0.57
CA GLU A 114 -14.59 8.70 1.28
C GLU A 114 -15.13 7.28 1.28
N ARG A 115 -14.23 6.31 1.32
CA ARG A 115 -14.59 4.90 1.38
C ARG A 115 -13.50 4.06 2.04
N ALA A 116 -13.89 3.27 3.02
CA ALA A 116 -13.13 2.11 3.48
C ALA A 116 -13.73 0.84 2.88
N LEU A 117 -12.89 -0.04 2.34
CA LEU A 117 -13.27 -1.38 1.93
C LEU A 117 -12.71 -2.36 2.97
N ILE A 118 -13.59 -2.88 3.81
CA ILE A 118 -13.28 -3.75 4.95
C ILE A 118 -14.14 -5.00 4.83
N ASN A 119 -13.50 -6.17 4.94
CA ASN A 119 -14.21 -7.45 5.01
C ASN A 119 -13.61 -8.33 6.12
N PRO A 120 -14.11 -8.25 7.36
CA PRO A 120 -13.57 -8.99 8.50
C PRO A 120 -13.80 -10.51 8.44
N GLU A 121 -14.58 -11.00 7.47
CA GLU A 121 -14.75 -12.43 7.22
C GLU A 121 -13.62 -13.02 6.36
N ARG A 122 -12.84 -12.17 5.68
CA ARG A 122 -11.69 -12.54 4.86
C ARG A 122 -10.39 -12.50 5.67
N LEU A 123 -10.19 -13.52 6.48
CA LEU A 123 -9.03 -13.63 7.36
C LEU A 123 -7.88 -14.39 6.71
N HIS A 124 -6.67 -13.88 6.91
CA HIS A 124 -5.42 -14.39 6.35
C HIS A 124 -4.41 -14.66 7.47
N ALA A 125 -3.53 -15.65 7.25
CA ALA A 125 -2.48 -16.00 8.21
C ALA A 125 -1.42 -14.89 8.33
N LEU A 126 -0.85 -14.70 9.50
CA LEU A 126 0.34 -13.88 9.71
C LEU A 126 1.61 -14.62 9.27
N GLY A 127 2.67 -13.89 8.95
CA GLY A 127 3.98 -14.45 8.59
C GLY A 127 4.11 -14.93 7.14
N GLU A 128 3.06 -14.83 6.34
CA GLU A 128 3.04 -15.21 4.94
C GLU A 128 3.11 -14.00 4.00
N TRP A 129 3.65 -14.20 2.79
CA TRP A 129 3.70 -13.16 1.77
C TRP A 129 2.39 -13.06 1.00
N TYR A 130 1.89 -11.85 0.86
CA TYR A 130 0.67 -11.54 0.13
C TYR A 130 0.91 -10.48 -0.93
N HIS A 131 0.17 -10.60 -2.02
CA HIS A 131 -0.08 -9.50 -2.94
C HIS A 131 -1.42 -8.86 -2.58
N VAL A 132 -1.45 -7.55 -2.39
CA VAL A 132 -2.69 -6.78 -2.28
C VAL A 132 -2.77 -5.74 -3.38
N ALA A 133 -3.99 -5.42 -3.78
CA ALA A 133 -4.22 -4.35 -4.75
C ALA A 133 -5.47 -3.54 -4.40
N ALA A 134 -5.42 -2.24 -4.70
CA ALA A 134 -6.57 -1.36 -4.80
C ALA A 134 -6.70 -0.89 -6.25
N VAL A 135 -7.88 -1.04 -6.82
CA VAL A 135 -8.17 -0.71 -8.22
C VAL A 135 -9.33 0.26 -8.28
N TYR A 136 -9.16 1.36 -9.02
CA TYR A 136 -10.23 2.30 -9.35
C TYR A 136 -10.35 2.46 -10.85
N ASP A 137 -11.53 2.20 -11.40
CA ASP A 137 -11.79 2.25 -12.85
C ASP A 137 -12.49 3.55 -13.32
N GLY A 138 -12.58 4.55 -12.43
CA GLY A 138 -13.32 5.80 -12.67
C GLY A 138 -14.75 5.76 -12.12
N ARG A 139 -15.20 4.62 -11.59
CA ARG A 139 -16.57 4.41 -11.12
C ARG A 139 -16.65 3.53 -9.88
N GLU A 140 -15.86 2.47 -9.84
CA GLU A 140 -15.84 1.49 -8.75
C GLU A 140 -14.45 1.37 -8.14
N PHE A 141 -14.37 1.44 -6.81
CA PHE A 141 -13.18 1.16 -6.02
C PHE A 141 -13.24 -0.26 -5.50
N ARG A 142 -12.20 -1.06 -5.75
CA ARG A 142 -12.11 -2.49 -5.41
C ARG A 142 -10.79 -2.80 -4.71
N ASN A 143 -10.82 -3.72 -3.75
CA ASN A 143 -9.60 -4.27 -3.16
C ASN A 143 -9.49 -5.79 -3.38
N TYR A 144 -8.24 -6.26 -3.40
CA TYR A 144 -7.90 -7.65 -3.71
C TYR A 144 -6.79 -8.13 -2.77
N VAL A 145 -6.86 -9.42 -2.42
CA VAL A 145 -5.76 -10.16 -1.78
C VAL A 145 -5.47 -11.38 -2.65
N ASN A 146 -4.20 -11.56 -3.08
CA ASN A 146 -3.75 -12.63 -3.96
C ASN A 146 -4.63 -12.81 -5.23
N GLY A 147 -5.06 -11.67 -5.81
CA GLY A 147 -5.92 -11.66 -7.01
C GLY A 147 -7.41 -11.95 -6.75
N VAL A 148 -7.81 -12.28 -5.52
CA VAL A 148 -9.21 -12.46 -5.13
C VAL A 148 -9.79 -11.15 -4.65
N GLN A 149 -10.91 -10.71 -5.22
CA GLN A 149 -11.61 -9.51 -4.78
C GLN A 149 -12.26 -9.73 -3.42
N GLU A 150 -12.04 -8.83 -2.47
CA GLU A 150 -12.58 -8.91 -1.11
C GLU A 150 -13.54 -7.78 -0.77
N GLY A 151 -13.47 -6.67 -1.52
CA GLY A 151 -14.37 -5.55 -1.35
C GLY A 151 -14.53 -4.75 -2.64
N ALA A 152 -15.70 -4.10 -2.77
CA ALA A 152 -15.99 -3.15 -3.84
C ALA A 152 -17.01 -2.11 -3.39
N ALA A 153 -16.91 -0.89 -3.92
CA ALA A 153 -17.91 0.14 -3.75
C ALA A 153 -17.94 1.11 -4.94
N GLN A 154 -19.15 1.48 -5.33
CA GLN A 154 -19.33 2.59 -6.27
C GLN A 154 -19.00 3.90 -5.54
N ILE A 155 -18.11 4.69 -6.12
CA ILE A 155 -17.67 5.98 -5.59
C ILE A 155 -17.09 6.81 -6.72
N HIS A 156 -17.29 8.13 -6.66
CA HIS A 156 -16.59 9.06 -7.55
C HIS A 156 -15.37 9.62 -6.81
N LEU A 157 -14.20 9.50 -7.41
CA LEU A 157 -12.95 10.04 -6.89
C LEU A 157 -12.39 11.06 -7.88
N ASP A 158 -12.12 12.25 -7.40
CA ASP A 158 -11.33 13.24 -8.16
C ASP A 158 -9.84 12.84 -8.11
N PRO A 159 -9.07 13.13 -9.18
CA PRO A 159 -7.63 12.90 -9.17
C PRO A 159 -6.95 13.68 -8.05
N GLN A 160 -6.21 12.99 -7.19
CA GLN A 160 -5.43 13.65 -6.13
C GLN A 160 -4.22 14.39 -6.74
N GLY A 161 -3.84 15.50 -6.12
CA GLY A 161 -2.68 16.30 -6.55
C GLY A 161 -1.34 15.72 -6.06
N PRO A 162 -0.22 16.43 -6.39
CA PRO A 162 1.11 16.07 -5.90
C PRO A 162 1.15 16.00 -4.37
N GLY A 163 2.00 15.12 -3.83
CA GLY A 163 2.04 14.87 -2.41
C GLY A 163 3.23 14.03 -1.99
N ARG A 164 3.06 13.27 -0.92
CA ARG A 164 4.07 12.41 -0.34
C ARG A 164 3.50 11.06 0.07
N SER A 165 4.40 10.11 0.30
CA SER A 165 4.07 8.76 0.76
C SER A 165 4.76 8.47 2.08
N SER A 166 4.11 7.69 2.96
CA SER A 166 4.78 7.03 4.09
C SER A 166 4.58 5.53 4.02
N ILE A 167 5.61 4.79 4.37
CA ILE A 167 5.69 3.34 4.32
C ILE A 167 6.06 2.85 5.73
N GLY A 168 5.41 1.80 6.21
CA GLY A 168 5.57 1.30 7.57
C GLY A 168 4.75 2.05 8.62
N VAL A 169 4.06 3.15 8.26
CA VAL A 169 3.29 3.97 9.21
C VAL A 169 2.30 4.88 8.49
N ARG A 170 1.26 5.33 9.20
CA ARG A 170 0.47 6.49 8.77
C ARG A 170 1.34 7.75 8.74
N ILE A 171 1.10 8.67 7.81
CA ILE A 171 1.94 9.84 7.54
C ILE A 171 2.14 10.80 8.74
N ASN A 172 1.26 10.73 9.75
CA ASN A 172 1.37 11.45 11.01
C ASN A 172 2.04 10.63 12.13
N LEU A 173 2.77 9.56 11.77
CA LEU A 173 3.57 8.70 12.65
C LEU A 173 2.74 8.00 13.76
N VAL A 174 1.57 7.49 13.40
CA VAL A 174 0.75 6.63 14.26
C VAL A 174 0.38 5.34 13.55
N ASN A 175 0.03 4.29 14.30
CA ASN A 175 -0.38 2.98 13.78
C ASN A 175 0.71 2.31 12.92
N TYR A 176 1.89 2.18 13.49
CA TYR A 176 3.06 1.55 12.86
C TYR A 176 2.77 0.10 12.44
N PHE A 177 3.46 -0.31 11.40
CA PHE A 177 3.36 -1.64 10.79
C PHE A 177 4.46 -2.56 11.27
N LYS A 178 4.08 -3.77 11.66
CA LYS A 178 5.02 -4.86 11.95
C LYS A 178 4.98 -5.89 10.84
N GLY A 179 6.08 -5.99 10.10
CA GLY A 179 6.17 -6.90 8.96
C GLY A 179 7.24 -6.50 7.97
N ALA A 180 7.13 -6.96 6.73
CA ALA A 180 8.06 -6.64 5.67
C ALA A 180 7.34 -6.25 4.37
N ILE A 181 7.92 -5.32 3.61
CA ILE A 181 7.43 -4.89 2.29
C ILE A 181 8.54 -5.14 1.26
N ARG A 182 8.18 -5.78 0.15
CA ARG A 182 9.11 -6.14 -0.93
C ARG A 182 9.02 -5.22 -2.13
N ALA A 183 7.81 -4.93 -2.59
CA ALA A 183 7.58 -4.12 -3.78
C ALA A 183 6.21 -3.45 -3.74
N ALA A 184 6.09 -2.29 -4.36
CA ALA A 184 4.81 -1.68 -4.71
C ALA A 184 4.83 -1.26 -6.19
N ARG A 185 3.68 -1.39 -6.87
CA ARG A 185 3.50 -0.89 -8.24
C ARG A 185 2.31 0.05 -8.26
N PHE A 186 2.51 1.18 -8.92
CA PHE A 186 1.48 2.19 -9.16
C PHE A 186 1.24 2.29 -10.66
N THR A 187 0.04 1.99 -11.10
CA THR A 187 -0.34 2.02 -12.52
C THR A 187 -1.49 3.00 -12.71
N ARG A 188 -1.39 3.90 -13.70
CA ARG A 188 -2.40 4.94 -13.97
C ARG A 188 -3.57 4.42 -14.82
N ARG A 189 -3.93 3.17 -14.63
CA ARG A 189 -5.11 2.51 -15.22
C ARG A 189 -5.61 1.39 -14.30
N ALA A 190 -6.87 1.02 -14.47
CA ALA A 190 -7.42 -0.15 -13.81
C ALA A 190 -6.89 -1.43 -14.46
N LEU A 191 -6.21 -2.29 -13.68
CA LEU A 191 -5.71 -3.59 -14.10
C LEU A 191 -6.73 -4.68 -13.79
N ALA A 192 -6.76 -5.71 -14.64
CA ALA A 192 -7.39 -6.98 -14.30
C ALA A 192 -6.45 -7.82 -13.40
N PRO A 193 -6.98 -8.74 -12.56
CA PRO A 193 -6.15 -9.57 -11.68
C PRO A 193 -5.06 -10.39 -12.39
N ALA A 194 -5.26 -10.75 -13.64
CA ALA A 194 -4.26 -11.46 -14.46
C ALA A 194 -3.04 -10.59 -14.82
N GLU A 195 -3.13 -9.26 -14.66
CA GLU A 195 -2.06 -8.31 -14.92
C GLU A 195 -1.30 -7.91 -13.64
N PHE A 196 -1.73 -8.40 -12.48
CA PHE A 196 -1.12 -8.08 -11.19
C PHE A 196 0.30 -8.61 -11.05
N LEU A 197 1.07 -7.99 -10.14
CA LEU A 197 2.41 -8.44 -9.80
C LEU A 197 2.38 -9.87 -9.25
N PRO A 198 3.21 -10.79 -9.77
CA PRO A 198 3.35 -12.11 -9.18
C PRO A 198 4.16 -12.03 -7.87
N ILE A 199 3.76 -12.82 -6.87
CA ILE A 199 4.57 -13.08 -5.67
C ILE A 199 5.71 -14.05 -6.08
N ARG A 200 6.89 -13.52 -6.45
CA ARG A 200 8.05 -14.34 -6.87
C ARG A 200 9.34 -13.62 -6.50
#